data_9392e4264c7dc3ccb5286d933f54d996
#
_entry.id   9392e4264c7dc3ccb5286d933f54d996
#
_cell.length_a   1.000
_cell.length_b   1.000
_cell.length_c   1.000
_cell.angle_alpha   90.00
_cell.angle_beta   90.00
_cell.angle_gamma   90.00
#
_symmetry.space_group_name_H-M   'P 1'
#
loop_
_entity.id
_entity.type
_entity.pdbx_description
1 polymer ?
#
loop_
_entity_poly.entity_id
_entity_poly.type
_entity_poly.pdbx_seq_one_letter_code
_entity_poly.pdbx_strand_id
1 'polypeptide(L)'
;MQRIPIIPSIMALIISACASTPSIWGVPETPTPNGAILYPPPYDPFTVNDSQIIFPTSTTPPEIATQLAYTPTSTPVDMPPLIQPTFTPSLDTAPFLYYAQSGDMLPAIASRFSADESEITSDADLTKTTLIDPGTLLVIPNRVTEPTTPNVQIMPDAEVIFSKTAIDFDVGKYVKDQNGYLSHFREYLGSTGWVTGPDAVERLAIENSINPRLILGLLEYESRWVRGQPIDALHTDYPMGFNDYHFKGMSVQLVWALNNMSIAYYGWRAGTLNYLDFPDGTRLRIDPRLNAGTVAIQYLFSRLHSQSQWSQIINPDTGFPAVYKQMFGDIWARADAANPIFPPALNQPTLLLPFEPNTAWNLTGGPHNAWGQLNPEIYGVSHSVYAAIDFAPSTDHGGCDPTTLWVTAAAPGLVVRAENGVVMVDLDGDGYEQTGWDIMYMHIAAIGRVPKGTWVEANDRIGHASCEGGVSTGTHLHFARKYNGEWVTADGPIPFIMSGWRVVAGAKAYEGKLVRGDETVIADPVGQKWSNIIRGEDE
;
A
#
# COMPACT_ATOMS: atom_id res chain seq x y z
N MET A 1 -40.42 -31.58 48.75
CA MET A 1 -39.96 -32.28 47.51
C MET A 1 -40.88 -31.88 46.38
N GLN A 2 -40.58 -30.82 45.67
CA GLN A 2 -41.30 -30.40 44.48
C GLN A 2 -40.27 -30.22 43.35
N ARG A 3 -40.45 -30.96 42.26
CA ARG A 3 -39.63 -30.92 41.08
C ARG A 3 -40.08 -29.76 40.18
N ILE A 4 -39.15 -28.90 39.79
CA ILE A 4 -39.34 -27.83 38.79
C ILE A 4 -38.91 -28.38 37.44
N PRO A 5 -39.69 -28.26 36.36
CA PRO A 5 -39.29 -28.72 35.04
C PRO A 5 -38.40 -27.68 34.31
N ILE A 6 -37.37 -28.17 33.66
CA ILE A 6 -36.47 -27.45 32.76
C ILE A 6 -37.17 -27.31 31.41
N ILE A 7 -37.34 -26.07 30.93
CA ILE A 7 -37.81 -25.75 29.57
C ILE A 7 -36.59 -25.43 28.73
N PRO A 8 -36.36 -26.07 27.58
CA PRO A 8 -35.31 -25.66 26.67
C PRO A 8 -35.76 -24.48 25.79
N SER A 9 -35.04 -23.37 25.84
CA SER A 9 -35.22 -22.23 24.96
C SER A 9 -34.72 -22.57 23.56
N ILE A 10 -35.66 -22.61 22.61
CA ILE A 10 -35.38 -22.71 21.17
C ILE A 10 -35.04 -21.28 20.70
N MET A 11 -33.81 -21.09 20.27
CA MET A 11 -33.34 -19.87 19.63
C MET A 11 -33.74 -19.89 18.16
N ALA A 12 -34.77 -19.10 17.80
CA ALA A 12 -35.23 -18.95 16.43
C ALA A 12 -34.29 -17.98 15.69
N LEU A 13 -33.63 -18.49 14.67
CA LEU A 13 -32.91 -17.69 13.67
C LEU A 13 -33.95 -16.95 12.80
N ILE A 14 -33.99 -15.62 12.90
CA ILE A 14 -34.77 -14.79 11.98
C ILE A 14 -33.83 -14.39 10.83
N ILE A 15 -33.99 -15.07 9.70
CA ILE A 15 -33.41 -14.64 8.42
C ILE A 15 -34.33 -13.56 7.87
N SER A 16 -33.91 -12.30 7.91
CA SER A 16 -34.61 -11.17 7.30
C SER A 16 -34.14 -11.06 5.84
N ALA A 17 -34.96 -11.55 4.91
CA ALA A 17 -34.81 -11.29 3.48
C ALA A 17 -35.41 -9.94 3.17
N CYS A 18 -34.62 -8.94 2.81
CA CYS A 18 -35.11 -7.69 2.25
C CYS A 18 -35.52 -7.90 0.80
N ALA A 19 -36.84 -8.01 0.59
CA ALA A 19 -37.47 -7.88 -0.73
C ALA A 19 -37.65 -6.38 -1.02
N SER A 20 -37.06 -5.90 -2.10
CA SER A 20 -37.25 -4.55 -2.65
C SER A 20 -38.64 -4.44 -3.27
N THR A 21 -39.49 -3.56 -2.75
CA THR A 21 -40.73 -3.12 -3.40
C THR A 21 -40.43 -1.96 -4.37
N PRO A 22 -40.97 -1.96 -5.60
CA PRO A 22 -40.84 -0.82 -6.50
C PRO A 22 -41.77 0.32 -6.10
N SER A 23 -41.23 1.51 -5.87
CA SER A 23 -41.98 2.74 -5.68
C SER A 23 -42.43 3.29 -7.03
N ILE A 24 -43.77 3.38 -7.22
CA ILE A 24 -44.41 4.05 -8.34
C ILE A 24 -44.51 5.55 -8.01
N TRP A 25 -43.65 6.36 -8.65
CA TRP A 25 -43.90 7.80 -8.80
C TRP A 25 -43.73 8.17 -10.27
N GLY A 26 -44.85 8.57 -10.90
CA GLY A 26 -44.89 9.05 -12.26
C GLY A 26 -44.16 10.39 -12.39
N VAL A 27 -43.26 10.46 -13.37
CA VAL A 27 -42.65 11.69 -13.86
C VAL A 27 -43.40 12.10 -15.13
N PRO A 28 -43.77 13.39 -15.31
CA PRO A 28 -44.47 13.83 -16.53
C PRO A 28 -43.53 13.78 -17.73
N GLU A 29 -44.05 13.25 -18.84
CA GLU A 29 -43.38 13.18 -20.14
C GLU A 29 -43.16 14.59 -20.73
N THR A 30 -41.92 14.91 -21.09
CA THR A 30 -41.59 16.01 -21.99
C THR A 30 -41.35 15.45 -23.40
N PRO A 31 -41.77 16.13 -24.47
CA PRO A 31 -41.75 15.58 -25.83
C PRO A 31 -40.34 15.55 -26.41
N THR A 32 -39.99 14.41 -26.98
CA THR A 32 -38.77 14.14 -27.74
C THR A 32 -38.76 14.84 -29.09
N PRO A 33 -37.67 15.49 -29.50
CA PRO A 33 -37.43 15.81 -30.90
C PRO A 33 -36.84 14.58 -31.62
N ASN A 34 -37.45 14.24 -32.77
CA ASN A 34 -36.95 13.23 -33.70
C ASN A 34 -35.52 13.54 -34.18
N GLY A 35 -34.62 12.65 -33.88
CA GLY A 35 -33.28 12.58 -34.46
C GLY A 35 -32.71 11.18 -34.22
N ALA A 36 -32.92 10.28 -35.18
CA ALA A 36 -32.36 8.93 -35.11
C ALA A 36 -30.83 8.98 -35.19
N ILE A 37 -30.17 8.73 -34.08
CA ILE A 37 -28.75 8.42 -34.05
C ILE A 37 -28.65 6.91 -34.27
N LEU A 38 -28.20 6.51 -35.47
CA LEU A 38 -27.85 5.14 -35.80
C LEU A 38 -26.58 4.76 -35.03
N TYR A 39 -26.72 3.92 -34.02
CA TYR A 39 -25.59 3.24 -33.43
C TYR A 39 -25.08 2.14 -34.38
N PRO A 40 -23.79 2.00 -34.66
CA PRO A 40 -23.29 0.83 -35.34
C PRO A 40 -23.55 -0.43 -34.49
N PRO A 41 -23.83 -1.58 -35.10
CA PRO A 41 -24.06 -2.82 -34.38
C PRO A 41 -22.85 -3.23 -33.59
N PRO A 42 -22.99 -3.99 -32.48
CA PRO A 42 -21.88 -4.48 -31.71
C PRO A 42 -20.97 -5.36 -32.56
N TYR A 43 -19.66 -5.12 -32.46
CA TYR A 43 -18.61 -5.87 -33.13
C TYR A 43 -18.67 -7.34 -32.72
N ASP A 44 -18.91 -8.24 -33.70
CA ASP A 44 -18.86 -9.69 -33.52
C ASP A 44 -17.44 -10.17 -33.90
N PRO A 45 -16.65 -10.71 -32.95
CA PRO A 45 -15.28 -11.12 -33.22
C PRO A 45 -15.14 -12.45 -33.96
N PHE A 46 -16.22 -13.09 -34.43
CA PHE A 46 -16.18 -14.42 -35.04
C PHE A 46 -16.47 -14.49 -36.55
N THR A 47 -16.53 -13.38 -37.27
CA THR A 47 -16.58 -13.43 -38.75
C THR A 47 -15.16 -13.37 -39.33
N VAL A 48 -14.56 -14.52 -39.45
CA VAL A 48 -13.31 -14.69 -40.26
C VAL A 48 -13.70 -14.83 -41.73
N ASN A 49 -13.38 -13.83 -42.52
CA ASN A 49 -13.43 -13.95 -43.99
C ASN A 49 -12.20 -14.72 -44.45
N ASP A 50 -12.46 -15.89 -45.01
CA ASP A 50 -11.47 -16.77 -45.67
C ASP A 50 -10.87 -16.07 -46.90
N SER A 51 -9.72 -15.44 -46.74
CA SER A 51 -8.89 -14.96 -47.86
C SER A 51 -7.50 -15.56 -47.71
N GLN A 52 -7.21 -16.46 -48.62
CA GLN A 52 -5.97 -17.24 -48.76
C GLN A 52 -4.71 -16.43 -48.47
N ILE A 53 -3.99 -16.79 -47.40
CA ILE A 53 -2.61 -16.36 -47.18
C ILE A 53 -1.71 -17.45 -47.77
N ILE A 54 -1.08 -17.13 -48.90
CA ILE A 54 -0.04 -17.96 -49.55
C ILE A 54 1.25 -17.72 -48.76
N PHE A 55 1.72 -18.75 -48.06
CA PHE A 55 3.06 -18.74 -47.47
C PHE A 55 4.11 -19.01 -48.56
N PRO A 56 5.18 -18.20 -48.66
CA PRO A 56 6.30 -18.54 -49.55
C PRO A 56 7.08 -19.71 -48.92
N THR A 57 7.15 -20.80 -49.65
CA THR A 57 8.03 -21.92 -49.38
C THR A 57 9.48 -21.50 -49.58
N SER A 58 10.25 -21.48 -48.50
CA SER A 58 11.71 -21.31 -48.54
C SER A 58 12.35 -22.59 -49.04
N THR A 59 12.84 -22.58 -50.29
CA THR A 59 13.72 -23.62 -50.81
C THR A 59 15.16 -23.31 -50.38
N THR A 60 15.68 -24.11 -49.45
CA THR A 60 17.12 -24.16 -49.15
C THR A 60 17.83 -24.98 -50.21
N PRO A 61 18.94 -24.49 -50.82
CA PRO A 61 19.75 -25.30 -51.73
C PRO A 61 20.55 -26.36 -50.95
N PRO A 62 20.69 -27.59 -51.51
CA PRO A 62 21.57 -28.57 -50.92
C PRO A 62 22.98 -28.38 -51.50
N GLU A 63 23.93 -28.02 -50.68
CA GLU A 63 25.37 -28.26 -50.82
C GLU A 63 26.11 -27.44 -49.75
N ILE A 64 26.55 -28.12 -48.74
CA ILE A 64 27.89 -28.13 -48.11
C ILE A 64 27.75 -28.99 -46.84
N ALA A 65 27.72 -30.28 -47.04
CA ALA A 65 27.97 -31.27 -46.00
C ALA A 65 29.14 -32.15 -46.46
N THR A 66 30.33 -31.66 -46.30
CA THR A 66 31.55 -32.50 -46.22
C THR A 66 32.70 -31.60 -45.76
N GLN A 67 33.05 -31.73 -44.53
CA GLN A 67 34.43 -31.76 -44.02
C GLN A 67 34.49 -31.47 -42.52
N LEU A 68 35.14 -32.43 -41.90
CA LEU A 68 35.84 -32.42 -40.62
C LEU A 68 35.11 -33.09 -39.45
N ALA A 69 35.02 -34.44 -39.59
CA ALA A 69 35.04 -35.29 -38.43
C ALA A 69 36.48 -35.38 -37.92
N TYR A 70 36.86 -34.54 -36.97
CA TYR A 70 38.03 -34.76 -36.12
C TYR A 70 37.53 -35.34 -34.81
N THR A 71 37.74 -36.63 -34.62
CA THR A 71 37.62 -37.30 -33.33
C THR A 71 38.96 -37.19 -32.61
N PRO A 72 39.09 -36.38 -31.53
CA PRO A 72 40.23 -36.54 -30.65
C PRO A 72 39.94 -37.75 -29.75
N THR A 73 40.69 -38.82 -29.90
CA THR A 73 40.78 -39.91 -28.93
C THR A 73 41.50 -39.34 -27.70
N SER A 74 40.75 -38.94 -26.69
CA SER A 74 41.33 -38.61 -25.40
C SER A 74 41.51 -39.92 -24.62
N THR A 75 42.76 -40.29 -24.44
CA THR A 75 43.18 -41.27 -23.42
C THR A 75 42.70 -40.77 -22.04
N PRO A 76 42.05 -41.61 -21.22
CA PRO A 76 41.73 -41.22 -19.85
C PRO A 76 43.03 -40.98 -19.08
N VAL A 77 43.27 -39.74 -18.72
CA VAL A 77 44.27 -39.42 -17.66
C VAL A 77 43.59 -39.70 -16.35
N ASP A 78 44.03 -40.69 -15.60
CA ASP A 78 43.68 -40.92 -14.21
C ASP A 78 44.03 -39.66 -13.40
N MET A 79 43.07 -38.78 -13.24
CA MET A 79 43.20 -37.70 -12.29
C MET A 79 42.93 -38.25 -10.87
N PRO A 80 43.80 -37.98 -9.93
CA PRO A 80 43.50 -38.31 -8.55
C PRO A 80 42.19 -37.64 -8.11
N PRO A 81 41.38 -38.26 -7.24
CA PRO A 81 40.10 -37.68 -6.82
C PRO A 81 40.35 -36.28 -6.28
N LEU A 82 39.69 -35.29 -6.87
CA LEU A 82 39.61 -33.93 -6.34
C LEU A 82 39.08 -34.04 -4.91
N ILE A 83 39.96 -33.87 -3.93
CA ILE A 83 39.55 -33.66 -2.56
C ILE A 83 38.80 -32.33 -2.57
N GLN A 84 37.48 -32.42 -2.66
CA GLN A 84 36.64 -31.25 -2.37
C GLN A 84 36.93 -30.90 -0.90
N PRO A 85 37.38 -29.66 -0.63
CA PRO A 85 37.46 -29.22 0.74
C PRO A 85 36.01 -29.27 1.29
N THR A 86 35.78 -30.17 2.24
CA THR A 86 34.61 -30.15 3.08
C THR A 86 34.71 -28.87 3.89
N PHE A 87 34.13 -27.79 3.39
CA PHE A 87 33.83 -26.64 4.21
C PHE A 87 32.84 -27.12 5.27
N THR A 88 33.33 -27.42 6.44
CA THR A 88 32.50 -27.34 7.65
C THR A 88 32.21 -25.84 7.80
N PRO A 89 30.94 -25.39 7.71
CA PRO A 89 30.68 -23.99 8.00
C PRO A 89 31.10 -23.76 9.46
N SER A 90 32.20 -23.06 9.65
CA SER A 90 32.46 -22.35 10.89
C SER A 90 31.24 -21.45 11.04
N LEU A 91 30.43 -21.61 12.07
CA LEU A 91 29.45 -20.62 12.47
C LEU A 91 30.22 -19.32 12.55
N ASP A 92 29.96 -18.41 11.61
CA ASP A 92 30.56 -17.10 11.63
C ASP A 92 29.97 -16.38 12.84
N THR A 93 30.75 -16.39 13.94
CA THR A 93 30.35 -15.80 15.22
C THR A 93 30.64 -14.30 15.26
N ALA A 94 31.17 -13.74 14.16
CA ALA A 94 31.40 -12.31 14.08
C ALA A 94 30.04 -11.54 14.11
N PRO A 95 29.98 -10.45 14.87
CA PRO A 95 28.80 -9.63 14.92
C PRO A 95 28.54 -8.96 13.55
N PHE A 96 27.29 -8.67 13.25
CA PHE A 96 26.93 -7.81 12.13
C PHE A 96 27.30 -6.36 12.44
N LEU A 97 27.96 -5.71 11.48
CA LEU A 97 28.10 -4.26 11.44
C LEU A 97 26.98 -3.74 10.55
N TYR A 98 25.99 -3.11 11.16
CA TYR A 98 24.81 -2.63 10.49
C TYR A 98 24.73 -1.10 10.57
N TYR A 99 24.59 -0.45 9.42
CA TYR A 99 24.33 0.99 9.37
C TYR A 99 22.83 1.21 9.30
N ALA A 100 22.28 1.88 10.31
CA ALA A 100 20.85 2.15 10.40
C ALA A 100 20.34 2.87 9.14
N GLN A 101 19.19 2.43 8.66
CA GLN A 101 18.53 3.01 7.51
C GLN A 101 17.45 4.01 7.96
N SER A 102 17.03 4.88 7.05
CA SER A 102 15.95 5.83 7.32
C SER A 102 14.68 5.09 7.75
N GLY A 103 14.11 5.46 8.91
CA GLY A 103 12.95 4.80 9.48
C GLY A 103 13.23 3.59 10.38
N ASP A 104 14.48 3.27 10.63
CA ASP A 104 14.86 2.21 11.56
C ASP A 104 14.59 2.57 13.03
N MET A 105 14.13 1.58 13.79
CA MET A 105 13.96 1.66 15.24
C MET A 105 14.52 0.41 15.92
N LEU A 106 15.05 0.57 17.13
CA LEU A 106 15.76 -0.48 17.84
C LEU A 106 14.95 -1.78 17.99
N PRO A 107 13.67 -1.79 18.39
CA PRO A 107 12.88 -3.01 18.51
C PRO A 107 12.72 -3.77 17.17
N ALA A 108 12.55 -3.04 16.06
CA ALA A 108 12.42 -3.65 14.74
C ALA A 108 13.73 -4.29 14.29
N ILE A 109 14.87 -3.62 14.50
CA ILE A 109 16.20 -4.16 14.22
C ILE A 109 16.44 -5.41 15.06
N ALA A 110 16.19 -5.36 16.36
CA ALA A 110 16.34 -6.50 17.26
C ALA A 110 15.56 -7.73 16.77
N SER A 111 14.28 -7.52 16.39
CA SER A 111 13.44 -8.57 15.79
C SER A 111 14.03 -9.15 14.50
N ARG A 112 14.44 -8.29 13.56
CA ARG A 112 15.02 -8.71 12.26
C ARG A 112 16.28 -9.54 12.43
N PHE A 113 17.15 -9.16 13.38
CA PHE A 113 18.41 -9.87 13.67
C PHE A 113 18.28 -11.00 14.70
N SER A 114 17.09 -11.26 15.25
CA SER A 114 16.88 -12.24 16.35
C SER A 114 17.78 -11.98 17.57
N ALA A 115 18.03 -10.73 17.86
CA ALA A 115 18.81 -10.27 19.01
C ALA A 115 17.88 -9.60 20.03
N ASP A 116 18.33 -9.54 21.30
CA ASP A 116 17.68 -8.66 22.26
C ASP A 116 18.15 -7.21 22.06
N GLU A 117 17.27 -6.23 22.30
CA GLU A 117 17.61 -4.80 22.17
C GLU A 117 18.85 -4.43 23.02
N SER A 118 18.97 -5.02 24.21
CA SER A 118 20.09 -4.82 25.13
C SER A 118 21.44 -5.38 24.64
N GLU A 119 21.43 -6.27 23.63
CA GLU A 119 22.63 -6.84 23.03
C GLU A 119 23.18 -5.99 21.89
N ILE A 120 22.36 -5.05 21.36
CA ILE A 120 22.74 -4.15 20.27
C ILE A 120 23.51 -2.97 20.85
N THR A 121 24.71 -2.73 20.37
CA THR A 121 25.58 -1.65 20.85
C THR A 121 25.89 -0.65 19.74
N SER A 122 26.12 0.61 20.14
CA SER A 122 26.47 1.72 19.26
C SER A 122 27.24 2.77 20.09
N ASP A 123 27.96 3.64 19.40
CA ASP A 123 28.50 4.87 20.02
C ASP A 123 27.42 5.95 20.20
N ALA A 124 26.26 5.79 19.53
CA ALA A 124 25.10 6.67 19.70
C ALA A 124 24.24 6.23 20.89
N ASP A 125 23.50 7.18 21.47
CA ASP A 125 22.52 6.89 22.53
C ASP A 125 21.27 6.23 21.93
N LEU A 126 21.11 4.93 22.13
CA LEU A 126 20.00 4.11 21.67
C LEU A 126 18.84 4.03 22.69
N THR A 127 18.92 4.72 23.82
CA THR A 127 17.89 4.63 24.89
C THR A 127 16.60 5.36 24.53
N LYS A 128 16.59 6.15 23.46
CA LYS A 128 15.41 6.85 22.97
C LYS A 128 14.56 5.92 22.13
N THR A 129 13.26 5.91 22.39
CA THR A 129 12.25 5.15 21.62
C THR A 129 11.91 5.75 20.25
N THR A 130 12.74 6.65 19.76
CA THR A 130 12.60 7.36 18.47
C THR A 130 13.29 6.58 17.34
N LEU A 131 13.15 7.08 16.12
CA LEU A 131 13.90 6.59 14.97
C LEU A 131 15.41 6.74 15.23
N ILE A 132 16.18 5.74 14.78
CA ILE A 132 17.65 5.80 14.80
C ILE A 132 18.09 6.65 13.60
N ASP A 133 19.01 7.57 13.83
CA ASP A 133 19.53 8.42 12.77
C ASP A 133 20.17 7.58 11.66
N PRO A 134 19.83 7.82 10.38
CA PRO A 134 20.41 7.08 9.25
C PRO A 134 21.93 7.14 9.25
N GLY A 135 22.59 6.01 8.99
CA GLY A 135 24.05 5.89 8.99
C GLY A 135 24.66 5.61 10.37
N THR A 136 23.87 5.58 11.45
CA THR A 136 24.37 5.15 12.77
C THR A 136 24.87 3.71 12.70
N LEU A 137 26.13 3.48 13.11
CA LEU A 137 26.70 2.14 13.18
C LEU A 137 26.17 1.38 14.40
N LEU A 138 25.58 0.23 14.15
CA LEU A 138 25.14 -0.73 15.15
C LEU A 138 25.99 -1.99 15.08
N VAL A 139 26.43 -2.49 16.23
CA VAL A 139 27.09 -3.78 16.36
C VAL A 139 26.09 -4.76 16.95
N ILE A 140 25.68 -5.75 16.14
CA ILE A 140 24.57 -6.66 16.44
C ILE A 140 25.09 -8.10 16.50
N PRO A 141 24.82 -8.87 17.57
CA PRO A 141 25.21 -10.26 17.64
C PRO A 141 24.64 -11.07 16.48
N ASN A 142 25.46 -11.96 15.89
CA ASN A 142 24.99 -12.86 14.84
C ASN A 142 24.18 -14.00 15.46
N ARG A 143 22.85 -13.87 15.45
CA ARG A 143 21.87 -14.86 15.94
C ARG A 143 21.12 -15.55 14.80
N VAL A 144 21.32 -15.10 13.54
CA VAL A 144 20.64 -15.66 12.37
C VAL A 144 21.39 -16.91 11.91
N THR A 145 20.84 -18.08 12.18
CA THR A 145 21.46 -19.38 11.88
C THR A 145 20.85 -20.09 10.68
N GLU A 146 19.71 -19.64 10.19
CA GLU A 146 18.98 -20.21 9.07
C GLU A 146 19.33 -19.48 7.74
N PRO A 147 19.12 -20.16 6.59
CA PRO A 147 19.28 -19.53 5.28
C PRO A 147 18.37 -18.32 5.12
N THR A 148 18.91 -17.25 4.53
CA THR A 148 18.18 -16.01 4.27
C THR A 148 18.02 -15.76 2.77
N THR A 149 17.16 -14.79 2.43
CA THR A 149 17.14 -14.18 1.10
C THR A 149 18.50 -13.59 0.76
N PRO A 150 18.81 -13.35 -0.55
CA PRO A 150 20.02 -12.61 -0.90
C PRO A 150 20.05 -11.23 -0.24
N ASN A 151 21.20 -10.83 0.24
CA ASN A 151 21.43 -9.53 0.86
C ASN A 151 21.72 -8.42 -0.19
N VAL A 152 20.95 -8.40 -1.26
CA VAL A 152 21.08 -7.42 -2.34
C VAL A 152 19.87 -6.51 -2.33
N GLN A 153 20.08 -5.23 -2.09
CA GLN A 153 19.01 -4.25 -2.20
C GLN A 153 18.67 -4.04 -3.69
N ILE A 154 17.40 -4.24 -4.05
CA ILE A 154 16.91 -4.20 -5.44
C ILE A 154 15.96 -3.04 -5.71
N MET A 155 15.42 -2.42 -4.66
CA MET A 155 14.48 -1.32 -4.77
C MET A 155 14.67 -0.33 -3.60
N PRO A 156 14.99 0.95 -3.87
CA PRO A 156 15.05 1.96 -2.82
C PRO A 156 13.68 2.21 -2.19
N ASP A 157 13.63 2.57 -0.91
CA ASP A 157 12.38 2.90 -0.20
C ASP A 157 11.63 4.05 -0.89
N ALA A 158 12.34 5.10 -1.30
CA ALA A 158 11.77 6.24 -2.00
C ALA A 158 11.14 5.91 -3.36
N GLU A 159 11.49 4.79 -3.98
CA GLU A 159 10.86 4.32 -5.22
C GLU A 159 9.61 3.46 -4.98
N VAL A 160 9.37 3.04 -3.74
CA VAL A 160 8.15 2.30 -3.38
C VAL A 160 7.05 3.24 -2.97
N ILE A 161 7.33 4.18 -2.07
CA ILE A 161 6.35 5.14 -1.58
C ILE A 161 6.17 6.31 -2.55
N PHE A 162 5.05 7.05 -2.42
CA PHE A 162 4.75 8.26 -3.21
C PHE A 162 5.59 9.45 -2.71
N SER A 163 6.90 9.32 -2.79
CA SER A 163 7.87 10.28 -2.31
C SER A 163 8.22 11.35 -3.35
N LYS A 164 9.14 12.23 -2.99
CA LYS A 164 9.73 13.23 -3.88
C LYS A 164 10.18 12.67 -5.24
N THR A 165 10.54 11.38 -5.32
CA THR A 165 10.91 10.74 -6.59
C THR A 165 9.76 10.67 -7.60
N ALA A 166 8.51 10.84 -7.15
CA ALA A 166 7.31 10.77 -8.00
C ALA A 166 6.85 12.13 -8.54
N ILE A 167 7.35 13.27 -8.02
CA ILE A 167 6.83 14.62 -8.33
C ILE A 167 6.84 14.93 -9.82
N ASP A 168 7.93 14.63 -10.52
CA ASP A 168 8.11 14.97 -11.94
C ASP A 168 7.56 13.92 -12.90
N PHE A 169 6.77 12.96 -12.43
CA PHE A 169 6.31 11.86 -13.25
C PHE A 169 4.85 12.00 -13.68
N ASP A 170 4.65 12.31 -14.94
CA ASP A 170 3.34 12.34 -15.60
C ASP A 170 2.97 10.95 -16.13
N VAL A 171 2.08 10.27 -15.43
CA VAL A 171 1.59 8.91 -15.76
C VAL A 171 0.90 8.89 -17.12
N GLY A 172 0.01 9.87 -17.37
CA GLY A 172 -0.77 9.96 -18.61
C GLY A 172 0.14 10.10 -19.83
N LYS A 173 1.10 11.03 -19.74
CA LYS A 173 2.08 11.24 -20.81
C LYS A 173 2.95 10.00 -21.02
N TYR A 174 3.48 9.42 -19.95
CA TYR A 174 4.34 8.24 -20.05
C TYR A 174 3.62 7.07 -20.74
N VAL A 175 2.42 6.71 -20.25
CA VAL A 175 1.64 5.60 -20.83
C VAL A 175 1.27 5.86 -22.28
N LYS A 176 0.91 7.09 -22.62
CA LYS A 176 0.63 7.49 -24.01
C LYS A 176 1.86 7.34 -24.90
N ASP A 177 3.04 7.75 -24.45
CA ASP A 177 4.28 7.67 -25.21
C ASP A 177 4.72 6.21 -25.43
N GLN A 178 4.45 5.32 -24.45
CA GLN A 178 4.72 3.87 -24.60
C GLN A 178 3.75 3.18 -25.58
N ASN A 179 2.52 3.68 -25.72
CA ASN A 179 1.49 3.20 -26.65
C ASN A 179 1.19 1.68 -26.54
N GLY A 180 1.32 1.12 -25.33
CA GLY A 180 0.95 -0.26 -25.03
C GLY A 180 -0.56 -0.44 -24.73
N TYR A 181 -0.96 -1.62 -24.31
CA TYR A 181 -2.35 -1.97 -24.03
C TYR A 181 -3.00 -1.01 -23.02
N LEU A 182 -2.29 -0.62 -21.96
CA LEU A 182 -2.77 0.28 -20.92
C LEU A 182 -3.21 1.65 -21.46
N SER A 183 -2.60 2.13 -22.54
CA SER A 183 -2.91 3.44 -23.14
C SER A 183 -4.33 3.52 -23.73
N HIS A 184 -4.93 2.39 -24.03
CA HIS A 184 -6.28 2.28 -24.60
C HIS A 184 -7.26 1.59 -23.66
N PHE A 185 -6.76 1.07 -22.53
CA PHE A 185 -7.58 0.34 -21.57
C PHE A 185 -8.55 1.26 -20.83
N ARG A 186 -9.74 0.74 -20.57
CA ARG A 186 -10.78 1.38 -19.76
C ARG A 186 -11.48 0.33 -18.90
N GLU A 187 -11.82 0.72 -17.69
CA GLU A 187 -12.52 -0.11 -16.71
C GLU A 187 -13.70 0.67 -16.12
N TYR A 188 -14.79 -0.02 -15.84
CA TYR A 188 -15.94 0.56 -15.15
C TYR A 188 -15.87 0.22 -13.67
N LEU A 189 -15.78 1.23 -12.82
CA LEU A 189 -15.79 1.12 -11.37
C LEU A 189 -17.13 1.61 -10.83
N GLY A 190 -17.75 0.83 -9.94
CA GLY A 190 -19.04 1.17 -9.36
C GLY A 190 -19.06 2.51 -8.62
N SER A 191 -17.92 2.93 -8.08
CA SER A 191 -17.78 4.19 -7.32
C SER A 191 -17.58 5.44 -8.19
N THR A 192 -16.97 5.31 -9.39
CA THR A 192 -16.52 6.46 -10.19
C THR A 192 -16.93 6.39 -11.67
N GLY A 193 -17.56 5.28 -12.12
CA GLY A 193 -17.89 5.07 -13.52
C GLY A 193 -16.68 4.64 -14.36
N TRP A 194 -16.65 5.05 -15.64
CA TRP A 194 -15.56 4.70 -16.56
C TRP A 194 -14.25 5.45 -16.22
N VAL A 195 -13.19 4.69 -16.02
CA VAL A 195 -11.83 5.18 -15.72
C VAL A 195 -10.89 4.67 -16.80
N THR A 196 -9.96 5.51 -17.27
CA THR A 196 -8.89 5.07 -18.18
C THR A 196 -7.78 4.37 -17.40
N GLY A 197 -6.98 3.55 -18.09
CA GLY A 197 -5.85 2.86 -17.45
C GLY A 197 -4.88 3.82 -16.74
N PRO A 198 -4.39 4.89 -17.39
CA PRO A 198 -3.54 5.89 -16.74
C PRO A 198 -4.18 6.54 -15.52
N ASP A 199 -5.45 6.97 -15.61
CA ASP A 199 -6.15 7.62 -14.49
C ASP A 199 -6.31 6.67 -13.29
N ALA A 200 -6.56 5.38 -13.55
CA ALA A 200 -6.64 4.37 -12.50
C ALA A 200 -5.28 4.16 -11.82
N VAL A 201 -4.18 4.13 -12.57
CA VAL A 201 -2.81 4.03 -12.01
C VAL A 201 -2.48 5.24 -11.15
N GLU A 202 -2.74 6.46 -11.64
CA GLU A 202 -2.49 7.70 -10.91
C GLU A 202 -3.30 7.76 -9.62
N ARG A 203 -4.59 7.46 -9.71
CA ARG A 203 -5.47 7.41 -8.55
C ARG A 203 -4.99 6.41 -7.50
N LEU A 204 -4.68 5.17 -7.89
CA LEU A 204 -4.20 4.14 -6.98
C LEU A 204 -2.85 4.50 -6.35
N ALA A 205 -1.96 5.16 -7.10
CA ALA A 205 -0.69 5.66 -6.59
C ALA A 205 -0.89 6.67 -5.45
N ILE A 206 -1.72 7.68 -5.68
CA ILE A 206 -2.03 8.72 -4.71
C ILE A 206 -2.75 8.15 -3.48
N GLU A 207 -3.78 7.35 -3.71
CA GLU A 207 -4.61 6.77 -2.64
C GLU A 207 -3.82 5.85 -1.71
N ASN A 208 -2.95 5.00 -2.27
CA ASN A 208 -2.14 4.06 -1.49
C ASN A 208 -0.78 4.61 -1.08
N SER A 209 -0.45 5.82 -1.49
CA SER A 209 0.87 6.44 -1.29
C SER A 209 2.02 5.58 -1.83
N ILE A 210 1.83 5.05 -3.04
CA ILE A 210 2.80 4.22 -3.77
C ILE A 210 3.27 4.98 -5.02
N ASN A 211 4.56 4.85 -5.36
CA ASN A 211 5.12 5.48 -6.56
C ASN A 211 4.45 4.93 -7.83
N PRO A 212 3.88 5.78 -8.70
CA PRO A 212 3.20 5.33 -9.92
C PRO A 212 4.14 4.62 -10.90
N ARG A 213 5.45 4.95 -10.92
CA ARG A 213 6.44 4.19 -11.70
C ARG A 213 6.47 2.73 -11.29
N LEU A 214 6.34 2.46 -9.99
CA LEU A 214 6.35 1.09 -9.49
C LEU A 214 5.13 0.32 -9.97
N ILE A 215 3.95 0.91 -9.94
CA ILE A 215 2.71 0.31 -10.46
C ILE A 215 2.86 -0.03 -11.94
N LEU A 216 3.39 0.91 -12.74
CA LEU A 216 3.64 0.69 -14.17
C LEU A 216 4.71 -0.39 -14.40
N GLY A 217 5.77 -0.41 -13.59
CA GLY A 217 6.81 -1.43 -13.66
C GLY A 217 6.29 -2.84 -13.40
N LEU A 218 5.42 -2.98 -12.41
CA LEU A 218 4.76 -4.25 -12.07
C LEU A 218 3.83 -4.71 -13.20
N LEU A 219 2.97 -3.83 -13.73
CA LEU A 219 2.11 -4.13 -14.87
C LEU A 219 2.91 -4.52 -16.13
N GLU A 220 4.05 -3.88 -16.37
CA GLU A 220 4.89 -4.26 -17.50
C GLU A 220 5.55 -5.63 -17.29
N TYR A 221 6.06 -5.87 -16.10
CA TYR A 221 6.78 -7.11 -15.80
C TYR A 221 5.86 -8.33 -15.83
N GLU A 222 4.72 -8.27 -15.17
CA GLU A 222 3.79 -9.39 -15.08
C GLU A 222 2.99 -9.61 -16.38
N SER A 223 2.59 -8.54 -17.09
CA SER A 223 1.62 -8.67 -18.17
C SER A 223 1.95 -7.94 -19.47
N ARG A 224 3.02 -7.15 -19.54
CA ARG A 224 3.42 -6.30 -20.68
C ARG A 224 2.39 -5.24 -21.07
N TRP A 225 1.60 -4.79 -20.15
CA TRP A 225 0.51 -3.85 -20.45
C TRP A 225 0.97 -2.45 -20.84
N VAL A 226 2.15 -2.02 -20.37
CA VAL A 226 2.62 -0.64 -20.55
C VAL A 226 3.28 -0.41 -21.90
N ARG A 227 4.17 -1.31 -22.34
CA ARG A 227 4.96 -1.18 -23.58
C ARG A 227 4.54 -2.15 -24.69
N GLY A 228 3.60 -3.05 -24.39
CA GLY A 228 3.19 -4.12 -25.31
C GLY A 228 1.71 -4.44 -25.23
N GLN A 229 1.42 -5.71 -25.48
CA GLN A 229 0.10 -6.30 -25.36
C GLN A 229 0.15 -7.38 -24.28
N PRO A 230 -1.00 -7.71 -23.62
CA PRO A 230 -1.07 -8.80 -22.65
C PRO A 230 -0.40 -10.07 -23.19
N ILE A 231 0.35 -10.75 -22.33
CA ILE A 231 1.11 -11.97 -22.70
C ILE A 231 0.16 -13.04 -23.25
N ASP A 232 -1.03 -13.15 -22.65
CA ASP A 232 -2.10 -14.07 -23.02
C ASP A 232 -3.46 -13.56 -22.50
N ALA A 233 -4.52 -14.34 -22.74
CA ALA A 233 -5.87 -13.99 -22.31
C ALA A 233 -6.03 -13.95 -20.79
N LEU A 234 -5.27 -14.75 -20.04
CA LEU A 234 -5.30 -14.72 -18.58
C LEU A 234 -4.79 -13.38 -18.04
N HIS A 235 -3.67 -12.87 -18.58
CA HIS A 235 -3.09 -11.60 -18.18
C HIS A 235 -3.89 -10.38 -18.66
N THR A 236 -4.88 -10.57 -19.54
CA THR A 236 -5.87 -9.53 -19.84
C THR A 236 -6.86 -9.34 -18.68
N ASP A 237 -7.27 -10.42 -18.05
CA ASP A 237 -8.22 -10.40 -16.94
C ASP A 237 -7.53 -10.23 -15.56
N TYR A 238 -6.30 -10.72 -15.44
CA TYR A 238 -5.50 -10.77 -14.20
C TYR A 238 -4.09 -10.22 -14.44
N PRO A 239 -3.94 -8.91 -14.65
CA PRO A 239 -2.67 -8.31 -15.07
C PRO A 239 -1.52 -8.43 -14.06
N MET A 240 -1.81 -8.71 -12.80
CA MET A 240 -0.80 -9.01 -11.77
C MET A 240 -0.53 -10.51 -11.59
N GLY A 241 -1.12 -11.37 -12.43
CA GLY A 241 -0.92 -12.82 -12.36
C GLY A 241 -1.65 -13.53 -11.21
N PHE A 242 -2.36 -12.81 -10.35
CA PHE A 242 -3.14 -13.40 -9.26
C PHE A 242 -4.48 -13.94 -9.76
N ASN A 243 -4.49 -15.21 -10.15
CA ASN A 243 -5.64 -15.87 -10.78
C ASN A 243 -6.68 -16.35 -9.75
N ASP A 244 -7.45 -15.39 -9.23
CA ASP A 244 -8.63 -15.63 -8.41
C ASP A 244 -9.79 -14.79 -8.97
N TYR A 245 -10.96 -15.43 -9.20
CA TYR A 245 -12.10 -14.77 -9.85
C TYR A 245 -12.64 -13.54 -9.10
N HIS A 246 -12.41 -13.45 -7.79
CA HIS A 246 -12.77 -12.28 -6.99
C HIS A 246 -11.91 -11.06 -7.31
N PHE A 247 -10.74 -11.27 -7.90
CA PHE A 247 -9.76 -10.24 -8.25
C PHE A 247 -9.67 -10.01 -9.76
N LYS A 248 -10.69 -10.37 -10.52
CA LYS A 248 -10.72 -10.11 -11.95
C LYS A 248 -10.86 -8.62 -12.23
N GLY A 249 -9.96 -8.07 -13.06
CA GLY A 249 -9.91 -6.66 -13.45
C GLY A 249 -8.68 -5.92 -12.93
N MET A 250 -8.26 -4.88 -13.64
CA MET A 250 -6.99 -4.19 -13.37
C MET A 250 -6.98 -3.56 -11.97
N SER A 251 -8.01 -2.78 -11.63
CA SER A 251 -8.01 -2.04 -10.36
C SER A 251 -7.96 -2.95 -9.14
N VAL A 252 -8.73 -4.04 -9.13
CA VAL A 252 -8.72 -4.99 -7.98
C VAL A 252 -7.42 -5.78 -7.90
N GLN A 253 -6.81 -6.14 -9.04
CA GLN A 253 -5.50 -6.78 -9.10
C GLN A 253 -4.42 -5.85 -8.52
N LEU A 254 -4.44 -4.58 -8.91
CA LEU A 254 -3.50 -3.58 -8.39
C LEU A 254 -3.72 -3.33 -6.90
N VAL A 255 -4.96 -3.15 -6.44
CA VAL A 255 -5.25 -2.97 -5.00
C VAL A 255 -4.72 -4.15 -4.20
N TRP A 256 -4.92 -5.40 -4.68
CA TRP A 256 -4.34 -6.58 -4.04
C TRP A 256 -2.81 -6.52 -3.97
N ALA A 257 -2.14 -6.17 -5.06
CA ALA A 257 -0.68 -6.07 -5.11
C ALA A 257 -0.14 -4.97 -4.18
N LEU A 258 -0.74 -3.77 -4.23
CA LEU A 258 -0.34 -2.63 -3.42
C LEU A 258 -0.55 -2.88 -1.92
N ASN A 259 -1.63 -3.57 -1.54
CA ASN A 259 -1.85 -3.98 -0.15
C ASN A 259 -0.77 -4.96 0.33
N ASN A 260 -0.41 -5.97 -0.48
CA ASN A 260 0.67 -6.89 -0.13
C ASN A 260 2.02 -6.16 0.02
N MET A 261 2.31 -5.20 -0.84
CA MET A 261 3.52 -4.37 -0.71
C MET A 261 3.50 -3.53 0.55
N SER A 262 2.37 -2.89 0.88
CA SER A 262 2.21 -2.11 2.11
C SER A 262 2.38 -2.97 3.36
N ILE A 263 1.79 -4.17 3.41
CA ILE A 263 1.98 -5.14 4.50
C ILE A 263 3.48 -5.42 4.71
N ALA A 264 4.19 -5.66 3.63
CA ALA A 264 5.61 -5.99 3.71
C ALA A 264 6.47 -4.79 4.09
N TYR A 265 6.26 -3.65 3.45
CA TYR A 265 7.00 -2.43 3.70
C TYR A 265 6.89 -2.01 5.18
N TYR A 266 5.66 -1.85 5.67
CA TYR A 266 5.42 -1.42 7.03
C TYR A 266 5.63 -2.52 8.08
N GLY A 267 5.38 -3.79 7.72
CA GLY A 267 5.71 -4.94 8.57
C GLY A 267 7.22 -5.09 8.79
N TRP A 268 8.03 -4.79 7.76
CA TRP A 268 9.48 -4.72 7.89
C TRP A 268 9.93 -3.55 8.76
N ARG A 269 9.37 -2.36 8.53
CA ARG A 269 9.60 -1.18 9.38
C ARG A 269 9.32 -1.46 10.85
N ALA A 270 8.22 -2.17 11.13
CA ALA A 270 7.80 -2.53 12.49
C ALA A 270 8.53 -3.75 13.07
N GLY A 271 9.33 -4.48 12.28
CA GLY A 271 9.98 -5.72 12.71
C GLY A 271 9.02 -6.91 12.90
N THR A 272 7.81 -6.84 12.36
CA THR A 272 6.78 -7.89 12.47
C THR A 272 6.80 -8.88 11.30
N LEU A 273 7.50 -8.56 10.20
CA LEU A 273 7.68 -9.42 9.04
C LEU A 273 9.14 -9.85 8.93
N ASN A 274 9.43 -11.14 9.12
CA ASN A 274 10.78 -11.70 9.06
C ASN A 274 10.92 -12.86 8.06
N TYR A 275 9.83 -13.29 7.44
CA TYR A 275 9.81 -14.45 6.54
C TYR A 275 8.97 -14.19 5.29
N LEU A 276 9.35 -14.85 4.20
CA LEU A 276 8.57 -15.01 2.98
C LEU A 276 7.98 -16.42 2.95
N ASP A 277 6.67 -16.50 2.71
CA ASP A 277 5.96 -17.75 2.48
C ASP A 277 5.58 -17.86 1.00
N PHE A 278 5.88 -18.98 0.35
CA PHE A 278 5.68 -19.20 -1.08
C PHE A 278 4.48 -20.12 -1.36
N PRO A 279 3.83 -20.02 -2.55
CA PRO A 279 2.72 -20.88 -2.94
C PRO A 279 3.09 -22.38 -3.01
N ASP A 280 4.36 -22.71 -3.21
CA ASP A 280 4.87 -24.08 -3.21
C ASP A 280 5.06 -24.66 -1.79
N GLY A 281 4.68 -23.92 -0.74
CA GLY A 281 4.80 -24.31 0.65
C GLY A 281 6.18 -24.12 1.26
N THR A 282 7.14 -23.59 0.49
CA THR A 282 8.45 -23.23 1.03
C THR A 282 8.40 -21.93 1.83
N ARG A 283 9.35 -21.77 2.75
CA ARG A 283 9.50 -20.58 3.59
C ARG A 283 10.96 -20.16 3.65
N LEU A 284 11.22 -18.85 3.55
CA LEU A 284 12.57 -18.31 3.58
C LEU A 284 12.64 -17.11 4.51
N ARG A 285 13.66 -17.06 5.35
CA ARG A 285 13.92 -15.89 6.19
C ARG A 285 14.39 -14.71 5.34
N ILE A 286 13.93 -13.52 5.65
CA ILE A 286 14.39 -12.28 5.02
C ILE A 286 15.75 -11.91 5.60
N ASP A 287 16.72 -11.53 4.76
CA ASP A 287 18.01 -11.05 5.25
C ASP A 287 17.82 -9.75 6.05
N PRO A 288 18.28 -9.69 7.31
CA PRO A 288 17.98 -8.58 8.20
C PRO A 288 18.57 -7.23 7.78
N ARG A 289 19.49 -7.23 6.79
CA ARG A 289 20.18 -6.03 6.29
C ARG A 289 19.45 -5.33 5.14
N LEU A 290 18.36 -5.92 4.64
CA LEU A 290 17.60 -5.34 3.54
C LEU A 290 16.84 -4.08 3.97
N ASN A 291 16.56 -3.22 3.00
CA ASN A 291 15.67 -2.07 3.16
C ASN A 291 14.21 -2.44 2.92
N ALA A 292 13.29 -1.62 3.41
CA ALA A 292 11.85 -1.88 3.33
C ALA A 292 11.34 -1.98 1.88
N GLY A 293 11.87 -1.17 0.97
CA GLY A 293 11.51 -1.21 -0.46
C GLY A 293 11.86 -2.53 -1.12
N THR A 294 13.05 -3.07 -0.86
CA THR A 294 13.45 -4.39 -1.36
C THR A 294 12.54 -5.49 -0.79
N VAL A 295 12.25 -5.44 0.50
CA VAL A 295 11.39 -6.43 1.15
C VAL A 295 9.97 -6.38 0.59
N ALA A 296 9.41 -5.20 0.31
CA ALA A 296 8.10 -5.04 -0.30
C ALA A 296 8.00 -5.76 -1.66
N ILE A 297 9.02 -5.59 -2.51
CA ILE A 297 9.10 -6.26 -3.81
C ILE A 297 9.28 -7.77 -3.67
N GLN A 298 10.21 -8.20 -2.81
CA GLN A 298 10.44 -9.62 -2.56
C GLN A 298 9.19 -10.32 -2.03
N TYR A 299 8.47 -9.70 -1.12
CA TYR A 299 7.24 -10.23 -0.55
C TYR A 299 6.11 -10.33 -1.59
N LEU A 300 5.87 -9.27 -2.39
CA LEU A 300 4.84 -9.32 -3.42
C LEU A 300 5.05 -10.52 -4.36
N PHE A 301 6.26 -10.66 -4.88
CA PHE A 301 6.55 -11.78 -5.79
C PHE A 301 6.58 -13.14 -5.10
N SER A 302 6.86 -13.21 -3.81
CA SER A 302 6.74 -14.47 -3.05
C SER A 302 5.28 -14.94 -2.90
N ARG A 303 4.31 -14.01 -2.99
CA ARG A 303 2.87 -14.35 -2.96
C ARG A 303 2.35 -14.89 -4.29
N LEU A 304 3.04 -14.57 -5.40
CA LEU A 304 2.63 -14.89 -6.77
C LEU A 304 3.34 -16.13 -7.33
N HIS A 305 4.59 -16.36 -6.94
CA HIS A 305 5.49 -17.31 -7.62
C HIS A 305 6.14 -18.29 -6.64
N SER A 306 6.49 -19.49 -7.15
CA SER A 306 7.32 -20.44 -6.39
C SER A 306 8.69 -19.83 -6.04
N GLN A 307 9.34 -20.35 -5.00
CA GLN A 307 10.67 -19.86 -4.60
C GLN A 307 11.69 -19.87 -5.76
N SER A 308 11.64 -20.89 -6.61
CA SER A 308 12.54 -20.98 -7.78
C SER A 308 12.29 -19.89 -8.84
N GLN A 309 11.01 -19.59 -9.16
CA GLN A 309 10.64 -18.50 -10.06
C GLN A 309 10.98 -17.15 -9.42
N TRP A 310 10.62 -16.98 -8.16
CA TRP A 310 10.91 -15.77 -7.39
C TRP A 310 12.41 -15.41 -7.40
N SER A 311 13.31 -16.38 -7.26
CA SER A 311 14.76 -16.12 -7.30
C SER A 311 15.25 -15.56 -8.63
N GLN A 312 14.55 -15.88 -9.74
CA GLN A 312 14.84 -15.31 -11.06
C GLN A 312 14.24 -13.91 -11.18
N ILE A 313 13.05 -13.69 -10.64
CA ILE A 313 12.34 -12.41 -10.69
C ILE A 313 13.09 -11.32 -9.92
N ILE A 314 13.65 -11.64 -8.77
CA ILE A 314 14.40 -10.67 -7.95
C ILE A 314 15.86 -10.48 -8.40
N ASN A 315 16.31 -11.19 -9.43
CA ASN A 315 17.67 -11.04 -9.95
C ASN A 315 17.89 -9.61 -10.47
N PRO A 316 18.90 -8.87 -9.97
CA PRO A 316 19.09 -7.46 -10.31
C PRO A 316 19.42 -7.22 -11.80
N ASP A 317 20.02 -8.22 -12.48
CA ASP A 317 20.52 -8.07 -13.85
C ASP A 317 19.51 -8.53 -14.90
N THR A 318 18.60 -9.45 -14.56
CA THR A 318 17.71 -10.12 -15.55
C THR A 318 16.25 -10.12 -15.14
N GLY A 319 15.93 -9.86 -13.86
CA GLY A 319 14.59 -9.90 -13.32
C GLY A 319 13.86 -8.57 -13.37
N PHE A 320 12.89 -8.41 -12.46
CA PHE A 320 12.10 -7.19 -12.32
C PHE A 320 12.94 -5.91 -12.14
N PRO A 321 14.03 -5.90 -11.34
CA PRO A 321 14.84 -4.69 -11.18
C PRO A 321 15.48 -4.22 -12.48
N ALA A 322 15.90 -5.16 -13.35
CA ALA A 322 16.46 -4.84 -14.67
C ALA A 322 15.40 -4.20 -15.58
N VAL A 323 14.18 -4.75 -15.60
CA VAL A 323 13.06 -4.19 -16.37
C VAL A 323 12.70 -2.79 -15.85
N TYR A 324 12.62 -2.63 -14.55
CA TYR A 324 12.32 -1.35 -13.90
C TYR A 324 13.37 -0.28 -14.23
N LYS A 325 14.65 -0.64 -14.14
CA LYS A 325 15.77 0.23 -14.56
C LYS A 325 15.70 0.59 -16.03
N GLN A 326 15.34 -0.36 -16.91
CA GLN A 326 15.17 -0.09 -18.33
C GLN A 326 14.05 0.92 -18.60
N MET A 327 12.96 0.85 -17.84
CA MET A 327 11.81 1.75 -17.98
C MET A 327 12.09 3.15 -17.44
N PHE A 328 12.76 3.26 -16.33
CA PHE A 328 12.79 4.48 -15.52
C PHE A 328 14.21 5.01 -15.21
N GLY A 329 15.25 4.36 -15.71
CA GLY A 329 16.63 4.80 -15.56
C GLY A 329 17.25 4.45 -14.21
N ASP A 330 18.21 5.27 -13.76
CA ASP A 330 18.93 5.04 -12.51
C ASP A 330 18.07 5.41 -11.30
N ILE A 331 17.50 4.38 -10.69
CA ILE A 331 16.59 4.49 -9.54
C ILE A 331 17.32 4.87 -8.26
N TRP A 332 18.59 4.44 -8.11
CA TRP A 332 19.38 4.74 -6.93
C TRP A 332 19.80 6.20 -6.90
N ALA A 333 20.30 6.73 -8.01
CA ALA A 333 20.62 8.15 -8.12
C ALA A 333 19.39 9.05 -7.88
N ARG A 334 18.19 8.63 -8.36
CA ARG A 334 16.95 9.37 -8.11
C ARG A 334 16.52 9.30 -6.64
N ALA A 335 16.65 8.12 -6.02
CA ALA A 335 16.35 7.94 -4.60
C ALA A 335 17.30 8.73 -3.70
N ASP A 336 18.58 8.77 -4.02
CA ASP A 336 19.57 9.54 -3.26
C ASP A 336 19.25 11.04 -3.22
N ALA A 337 18.65 11.58 -4.29
CA ALA A 337 18.19 12.97 -4.32
C ALA A 337 16.96 13.23 -3.43
N ALA A 338 16.25 12.17 -2.99
CA ALA A 338 15.07 12.24 -2.12
C ALA A 338 15.34 11.77 -0.68
N ASN A 339 16.50 11.17 -0.42
CA ASN A 339 16.87 10.65 0.90
C ASN A 339 17.49 11.74 1.82
N PRO A 340 17.42 11.53 3.14
CA PRO A 340 16.69 10.46 3.82
C PRO A 340 15.17 10.75 3.85
N ILE A 341 14.35 9.68 3.76
CA ILE A 341 12.88 9.82 3.90
C ILE A 341 12.55 10.38 5.28
N PHE A 342 13.13 9.82 6.34
CA PHE A 342 13.06 10.36 7.69
C PHE A 342 14.42 10.96 8.06
N PRO A 343 14.55 12.29 8.17
CA PRO A 343 15.79 12.94 8.61
C PRO A 343 16.05 12.68 10.09
N PRO A 344 17.30 12.89 10.55
CA PRO A 344 17.63 12.84 11.97
C PRO A 344 16.72 13.74 12.82
N ALA A 345 16.40 13.27 14.03
CA ALA A 345 15.58 14.00 15.01
C ALA A 345 14.20 14.48 14.51
N LEU A 346 13.59 13.73 13.59
CA LEU A 346 12.25 14.06 13.10
C LEU A 346 11.23 14.06 14.25
N ASN A 347 10.47 15.14 14.34
CA ASN A 347 9.38 15.31 15.30
C ASN A 347 8.11 15.70 14.57
N GLN A 348 6.96 15.28 15.13
CA GLN A 348 5.68 15.74 14.66
C GLN A 348 5.51 17.25 14.99
N PRO A 349 4.96 18.07 14.07
CA PRO A 349 4.55 19.43 14.39
C PRO A 349 3.39 19.43 15.39
N THR A 350 3.15 20.57 16.03
CA THR A 350 2.00 20.75 16.91
C THR A 350 0.71 20.60 16.12
N LEU A 351 -0.16 19.66 16.56
CA LEU A 351 -1.46 19.43 15.95
C LEU A 351 -2.57 19.65 16.99
N LEU A 352 -3.66 20.24 16.54
CA LEU A 352 -4.90 20.34 17.30
C LEU A 352 -5.79 19.12 17.02
N LEU A 353 -6.74 18.83 17.93
CA LEU A 353 -7.87 17.96 17.61
C LEU A 353 -8.64 18.57 16.42
N PRO A 354 -9.02 17.75 15.41
CA PRO A 354 -9.46 18.25 14.10
C PRO A 354 -10.95 18.65 14.06
N PHE A 355 -11.45 19.31 15.10
CA PHE A 355 -12.84 19.78 15.20
C PHE A 355 -12.95 21.04 16.05
N GLU A 356 -14.07 21.77 15.90
CA GLU A 356 -14.31 23.04 16.59
C GLU A 356 -14.26 22.87 18.11
N PRO A 357 -13.75 23.88 18.87
CA PRO A 357 -13.79 23.86 20.32
C PRO A 357 -15.22 23.74 20.86
N ASN A 358 -15.35 23.18 22.05
CA ASN A 358 -16.63 23.00 22.75
C ASN A 358 -17.68 22.15 22.01
N THR A 359 -17.27 21.44 20.96
CA THR A 359 -18.11 20.45 20.27
C THR A 359 -17.75 19.03 20.72
N ALA A 360 -18.78 18.21 20.95
CA ALA A 360 -18.59 16.83 21.39
C ALA A 360 -18.40 15.90 20.19
N TRP A 361 -17.32 15.15 20.21
CA TRP A 361 -17.00 14.08 19.25
C TRP A 361 -16.74 12.77 19.99
N ASN A 362 -16.76 11.66 19.28
CA ASN A 362 -16.39 10.35 19.81
C ASN A 362 -15.19 9.81 19.06
N LEU A 363 -14.22 9.25 19.76
CA LEU A 363 -13.19 8.41 19.17
C LEU A 363 -13.86 7.09 18.78
N THR A 364 -14.16 6.90 17.49
CA THR A 364 -14.87 5.71 17.00
C THR A 364 -13.94 4.64 16.46
N GLY A 365 -12.70 5.00 16.13
CA GLY A 365 -11.66 4.07 15.72
C GLY A 365 -10.30 4.44 16.30
N GLY A 366 -9.67 3.50 17.02
CA GLY A 366 -8.24 3.55 17.35
C GLY A 366 -7.38 3.29 16.11
N PRO A 367 -6.05 3.13 16.24
CA PRO A 367 -5.15 2.93 15.10
C PRO A 367 -5.61 1.84 14.14
N HIS A 368 -5.72 2.19 12.86
CA HIS A 368 -6.10 1.29 11.77
C HIS A 368 -5.48 1.76 10.44
N ASN A 369 -5.80 1.09 9.34
CA ASN A 369 -5.17 1.34 8.06
C ASN A 369 -5.35 2.79 7.59
N ALA A 370 -4.27 3.37 7.07
CA ALA A 370 -4.26 4.75 6.56
C ALA A 370 -5.14 4.93 5.33
N TRP A 371 -5.14 3.95 4.42
CA TRP A 371 -5.92 3.95 3.19
C TRP A 371 -6.24 2.52 2.78
N GLY A 372 -7.39 2.36 2.10
CA GLY A 372 -7.79 1.20 1.35
C GLY A 372 -7.78 -0.12 2.13
N GLN A 373 -8.93 -0.75 2.24
CA GLN A 373 -9.02 -2.16 2.62
C GLN A 373 -9.83 -2.89 1.57
N LEU A 374 -9.22 -3.90 0.98
CA LEU A 374 -10.00 -5.03 0.56
C LEU A 374 -10.51 -5.69 1.85
N ASN A 375 -11.80 -5.98 1.92
CA ASN A 375 -12.39 -6.65 3.09
C ASN A 375 -11.51 -7.85 3.51
N PRO A 376 -10.89 -7.83 4.69
CA PRO A 376 -9.94 -8.89 5.09
C PRO A 376 -10.59 -10.27 5.18
N GLU A 377 -11.89 -10.35 5.44
CA GLU A 377 -12.64 -11.61 5.50
C GLU A 377 -12.79 -12.24 4.11
N ILE A 378 -12.93 -11.42 3.06
CA ILE A 378 -13.09 -11.91 1.68
C ILE A 378 -11.72 -12.14 1.04
N TYR A 379 -10.75 -11.28 1.30
CA TYR A 379 -9.50 -11.21 0.54
C TYR A 379 -8.27 -11.72 1.31
N GLY A 380 -8.43 -12.10 2.58
CA GLY A 380 -7.34 -12.66 3.39
C GLY A 380 -6.16 -11.71 3.63
N VAL A 381 -6.35 -10.41 3.35
CA VAL A 381 -5.31 -9.39 3.49
C VAL A 381 -5.57 -8.62 4.77
N SER A 382 -4.87 -8.96 5.83
CA SER A 382 -4.91 -8.22 7.08
C SER A 382 -3.65 -7.39 7.20
N HIS A 383 -3.82 -6.10 7.50
CA HIS A 383 -2.79 -5.18 7.98
C HIS A 383 -1.95 -4.45 6.90
N SER A 384 -2.39 -3.27 6.52
CA SER A 384 -1.50 -2.20 6.11
C SER A 384 -1.05 -1.40 7.36
N VAL A 385 -0.35 -0.28 7.16
CA VAL A 385 0.10 0.58 8.25
C VAL A 385 -1.07 1.14 9.08
N TYR A 386 -1.05 0.98 10.38
CA TYR A 386 -2.01 1.57 11.33
C TYR A 386 -1.66 3.04 11.59
N ALA A 387 -1.95 3.90 10.63
CA ALA A 387 -1.61 5.32 10.69
C ALA A 387 -2.82 6.25 10.91
N ALA A 388 -4.04 5.73 10.80
CA ALA A 388 -5.26 6.50 10.94
C ALA A 388 -6.00 6.22 12.24
N ILE A 389 -6.83 7.19 12.63
CA ILE A 389 -7.81 7.11 13.73
C ILE A 389 -9.11 7.74 13.24
N ASP A 390 -10.25 7.35 13.85
CA ASP A 390 -11.56 7.87 13.48
C ASP A 390 -12.23 8.67 14.59
N PHE A 391 -12.83 9.79 14.19
CA PHE A 391 -13.69 10.60 15.04
C PHE A 391 -15.08 10.74 14.42
N ALA A 392 -16.13 10.48 15.17
CA ALA A 392 -17.51 10.74 14.72
C ALA A 392 -18.16 11.84 15.54
N PRO A 393 -19.00 12.70 14.93
CA PRO A 393 -19.81 13.64 15.68
C PRO A 393 -20.67 12.94 16.72
N SER A 394 -20.71 13.46 17.95
CA SER A 394 -21.65 12.96 18.98
C SER A 394 -23.06 13.40 18.64
N THR A 395 -23.80 12.54 17.94
CA THR A 395 -25.19 12.76 17.54
C THR A 395 -26.06 11.59 17.96
N ASP A 396 -27.39 11.83 18.07
CA ASP A 396 -28.38 10.77 18.34
C ASP A 396 -28.71 9.95 17.07
N HIS A 397 -28.11 10.28 15.94
CA HIS A 397 -28.33 9.65 14.64
C HIS A 397 -27.14 8.78 14.25
N GLY A 398 -27.43 7.61 13.68
CA GLY A 398 -26.42 6.67 13.17
C GLY A 398 -26.41 6.61 11.64
N GLY A 399 -25.47 5.84 11.09
CA GLY A 399 -25.33 5.68 9.64
C GLY A 399 -24.71 6.90 8.98
N CYS A 400 -25.06 7.16 7.72
CA CYS A 400 -24.48 8.23 6.89
C CYS A 400 -25.29 9.53 6.93
N ASP A 401 -25.93 9.84 8.04
CA ASP A 401 -26.68 11.09 8.19
C ASP A 401 -25.75 12.31 8.15
N PRO A 402 -26.14 13.39 7.46
CA PRO A 402 -25.35 14.62 7.43
C PRO A 402 -25.19 15.24 8.81
N THR A 403 -24.01 15.80 9.07
CA THR A 403 -23.74 16.57 10.29
C THR A 403 -23.56 18.06 9.98
N THR A 404 -23.90 18.91 10.95
CA THR A 404 -23.61 20.35 10.90
C THR A 404 -22.31 20.72 11.63
N LEU A 405 -21.70 19.76 12.34
CA LEU A 405 -20.42 19.96 13.01
C LEU A 405 -19.28 20.05 11.98
N TRP A 406 -18.35 20.95 12.25
CA TRP A 406 -17.22 21.19 11.36
C TRP A 406 -15.99 20.39 11.78
N VAL A 407 -15.37 19.76 10.78
CA VAL A 407 -13.97 19.36 10.83
C VAL A 407 -13.12 20.59 10.60
N THR A 408 -12.06 20.77 11.39
CA THR A 408 -11.17 21.92 11.30
C THR A 408 -9.72 21.51 11.04
N ALA A 409 -8.92 22.41 10.47
CA ALA A 409 -7.50 22.19 10.24
C ALA A 409 -6.75 22.01 11.58
N ALA A 410 -6.05 20.91 11.71
CA ALA A 410 -5.25 20.59 12.91
C ALA A 410 -3.96 21.41 13.01
N ALA A 411 -3.49 21.95 11.88
CA ALA A 411 -2.32 22.83 11.76
C ALA A 411 -2.46 23.72 10.52
N PRO A 412 -1.69 24.84 10.42
CA PRO A 412 -1.63 25.63 9.20
C PRO A 412 -1.04 24.84 8.04
N GLY A 413 -1.50 25.12 6.81
CA GLY A 413 -0.95 24.49 5.61
C GLY A 413 -1.72 24.80 4.34
N LEU A 414 -1.23 24.28 3.22
CA LEU A 414 -1.81 24.42 1.90
C LEU A 414 -2.67 23.21 1.57
N VAL A 415 -3.91 23.41 1.15
CA VAL A 415 -4.77 22.31 0.66
C VAL A 415 -4.28 21.89 -0.72
N VAL A 416 -3.59 20.76 -0.81
CA VAL A 416 -3.03 20.23 -2.07
C VAL A 416 -3.95 19.25 -2.79
N ARG A 417 -4.95 18.68 -2.10
CA ARG A 417 -5.98 17.82 -2.67
C ARG A 417 -7.30 17.99 -1.93
N ALA A 418 -8.41 18.09 -2.69
CA ALA A 418 -9.77 18.28 -2.14
C ALA A 418 -10.80 17.59 -3.05
N GLU A 419 -10.77 16.26 -3.10
CA GLU A 419 -11.61 15.47 -4.00
C GLU A 419 -11.93 14.10 -3.43
N ASN A 420 -12.97 13.44 -3.95
CA ASN A 420 -13.35 12.07 -3.58
C ASN A 420 -13.42 11.83 -2.06
N GLY A 421 -14.00 12.79 -1.31
CA GLY A 421 -14.11 12.68 0.16
C GLY A 421 -12.80 12.95 0.91
N VAL A 422 -11.72 13.34 0.26
CA VAL A 422 -10.43 13.60 0.89
C VAL A 422 -10.07 15.07 0.82
N VAL A 423 -9.52 15.60 1.92
CA VAL A 423 -8.73 16.84 1.94
C VAL A 423 -7.34 16.49 2.46
N MET A 424 -6.32 16.86 1.69
CA MET A 424 -4.91 16.74 2.08
C MET A 424 -4.35 18.14 2.30
N VAL A 425 -3.79 18.36 3.48
CA VAL A 425 -3.16 19.62 3.87
C VAL A 425 -1.66 19.40 4.00
N ASP A 426 -0.90 20.07 3.15
CA ASP A 426 0.55 20.12 3.14
C ASP A 426 1.00 21.22 4.12
N LEU A 427 1.76 20.85 5.16
CA LEU A 427 2.09 21.73 6.25
C LEU A 427 3.30 22.64 5.98
N ASP A 428 4.19 22.28 5.07
CA ASP A 428 5.32 23.14 4.68
C ASP A 428 4.99 24.07 3.50
N GLY A 429 3.84 23.83 2.83
CA GLY A 429 3.25 24.71 1.85
C GLY A 429 3.98 24.73 0.51
N ASP A 430 4.79 23.71 0.20
CA ASP A 430 5.51 23.62 -1.07
C ASP A 430 4.63 23.12 -2.24
N GLY A 431 3.43 22.64 -1.94
CA GLY A 431 2.41 22.22 -2.90
C GLY A 431 2.45 20.74 -3.26
N TYR A 432 3.25 19.94 -2.57
CA TYR A 432 3.45 18.53 -2.86
C TYR A 432 3.18 17.63 -1.64
N GLU A 433 2.23 16.69 -1.73
CA GLU A 433 2.00 15.69 -0.70
C GLU A 433 3.10 14.59 -0.63
N GLN A 434 4.19 14.76 -1.39
CA GLN A 434 5.35 13.88 -1.45
C GLN A 434 6.52 14.39 -0.61
N THR A 435 6.40 15.57 -0.02
CA THR A 435 7.45 16.25 0.75
C THR A 435 6.89 16.78 2.06
N GLY A 436 7.72 16.81 3.11
CA GLY A 436 7.31 17.34 4.40
C GLY A 436 6.22 16.56 5.12
N TRP A 437 5.53 17.24 6.02
CA TRP A 437 4.38 16.71 6.75
C TRP A 437 3.08 17.02 6.03
N ASP A 438 2.26 16.00 5.82
CA ASP A 438 0.91 16.11 5.31
C ASP A 438 -0.12 15.52 6.27
N ILE A 439 -1.27 16.15 6.33
CA ILE A 439 -2.41 15.68 7.10
C ILE A 439 -3.56 15.33 6.18
N MET A 440 -4.06 14.11 6.30
CA MET A 440 -5.23 13.63 5.58
C MET A 440 -6.48 13.71 6.44
N TYR A 441 -7.50 14.37 5.89
CA TYR A 441 -8.89 14.36 6.37
C TYR A 441 -9.71 13.62 5.33
N MET A 442 -10.23 12.44 5.70
CA MET A 442 -11.06 11.64 4.79
C MET A 442 -12.50 11.54 5.29
N HIS A 443 -13.39 11.18 4.41
CA HIS A 443 -14.84 11.22 4.58
C HIS A 443 -15.39 12.63 4.77
N ILE A 444 -14.81 13.61 4.07
CA ILE A 444 -15.29 14.99 4.06
C ILE A 444 -16.32 15.17 2.95
N ALA A 445 -17.52 15.65 3.29
CA ALA A 445 -18.59 15.91 2.34
C ALA A 445 -18.16 16.89 1.24
N ALA A 446 -18.65 16.70 0.00
CA ALA A 446 -18.37 17.61 -1.12
C ALA A 446 -18.95 19.02 -0.86
N ILE A 447 -20.10 19.07 -0.17
CA ILE A 447 -20.73 20.33 0.19
C ILE A 447 -20.01 20.96 1.38
N GLY A 448 -19.50 22.18 1.18
CA GLY A 448 -18.77 22.93 2.22
C GLY A 448 -17.29 22.53 2.37
N ARG A 449 -16.78 21.61 1.54
CA ARG A 449 -15.36 21.23 1.54
C ARG A 449 -14.49 22.39 1.08
N VAL A 450 -13.40 22.63 1.82
CA VAL A 450 -12.39 23.61 1.44
C VAL A 450 -11.80 23.27 0.06
N PRO A 451 -11.64 24.23 -0.87
CA PRO A 451 -11.09 23.94 -2.19
C PRO A 451 -9.57 23.76 -2.17
N LYS A 452 -9.05 22.96 -3.12
CA LYS A 452 -7.62 22.86 -3.40
C LYS A 452 -7.03 24.25 -3.69
N GLY A 453 -5.80 24.48 -3.22
CA GLY A 453 -5.06 25.75 -3.36
C GLY A 453 -5.39 26.76 -2.26
N THR A 454 -6.26 26.45 -1.31
CA THR A 454 -6.54 27.30 -0.16
C THR A 454 -5.45 27.10 0.89
N TRP A 455 -4.86 28.21 1.40
CA TRP A 455 -4.10 28.19 2.64
C TRP A 455 -5.08 28.18 3.82
N VAL A 456 -4.91 27.27 4.76
CA VAL A 456 -5.71 27.19 5.98
C VAL A 456 -4.84 27.47 7.19
N GLU A 457 -5.38 28.21 8.14
CA GLU A 457 -4.79 28.35 9.47
C GLU A 457 -5.36 27.28 10.41
N ALA A 458 -4.67 27.02 11.52
CA ALA A 458 -5.21 26.11 12.53
C ALA A 458 -6.61 26.58 12.98
N ASN A 459 -7.56 25.67 13.08
CA ASN A 459 -8.99 25.90 13.33
C ASN A 459 -9.83 26.37 12.14
N ASP A 460 -9.26 26.67 10.98
CA ASP A 460 -10.07 26.93 9.79
C ASP A 460 -10.92 25.71 9.42
N ARG A 461 -12.11 25.97 8.90
CA ARG A 461 -13.06 24.92 8.52
C ARG A 461 -12.61 24.16 7.28
N ILE A 462 -12.46 22.84 7.41
CA ILE A 462 -12.09 21.93 6.32
C ILE A 462 -13.34 21.44 5.58
N GLY A 463 -14.42 21.15 6.31
CA GLY A 463 -15.67 20.62 5.79
C GLY A 463 -16.45 19.86 6.86
N HIS A 464 -17.46 19.12 6.44
CA HIS A 464 -18.27 18.29 7.33
C HIS A 464 -17.90 16.83 7.17
N ALA A 465 -17.85 16.09 8.29
CA ALA A 465 -17.73 14.64 8.24
C ALA A 465 -18.92 14.01 7.51
N SER A 466 -18.68 12.93 6.80
CA SER A 466 -19.68 12.24 5.97
C SER A 466 -19.34 10.75 5.80
N CYS A 467 -19.93 10.10 4.79
CA CYS A 467 -19.53 8.80 4.28
C CYS A 467 -18.89 8.88 2.87
N GLU A 468 -18.58 10.07 2.37
CA GLU A 468 -17.97 10.22 1.05
C GLU A 468 -16.51 9.71 1.05
N GLY A 469 -16.11 9.12 -0.06
CA GLY A 469 -14.76 8.58 -0.25
C GLY A 469 -14.52 7.27 0.52
N GLY A 470 -14.06 6.24 -0.20
CA GLY A 470 -13.77 4.93 0.39
C GLY A 470 -14.98 4.21 0.97
N VAL A 471 -14.75 3.21 1.82
CA VAL A 471 -15.78 2.44 2.51
C VAL A 471 -16.04 3.05 3.89
N SER A 472 -17.29 3.38 4.18
CA SER A 472 -17.71 3.93 5.47
C SER A 472 -19.04 3.30 5.90
N THR A 473 -19.19 3.03 7.19
CA THR A 473 -20.44 2.51 7.80
C THR A 473 -21.25 3.58 8.52
N GLY A 474 -20.70 4.78 8.68
CA GLY A 474 -21.34 5.91 9.34
C GLY A 474 -20.56 7.20 9.16
N THR A 475 -21.22 8.33 9.41
CA THR A 475 -20.63 9.67 9.35
C THR A 475 -19.47 9.79 10.33
N HIS A 476 -18.25 9.94 9.82
CA HIS A 476 -17.04 10.13 10.64
C HIS A 476 -15.96 10.88 9.87
N LEU A 477 -14.94 11.30 10.57
CA LEU A 477 -13.66 11.78 10.05
C LEU A 477 -12.63 10.68 10.24
N HIS A 478 -12.04 10.19 9.16
CA HIS A 478 -10.84 9.37 9.17
C HIS A 478 -9.63 10.28 9.04
N PHE A 479 -8.69 10.20 10.00
CA PHE A 479 -7.63 11.18 10.20
C PHE A 479 -6.26 10.51 10.28
N ALA A 480 -5.36 10.88 9.35
CA ALA A 480 -4.04 10.29 9.23
C ALA A 480 -2.98 11.34 8.84
N ARG A 481 -1.70 10.94 8.93
CA ARG A 481 -0.56 11.82 8.59
C ARG A 481 0.50 11.05 7.80
N LYS A 482 1.19 11.80 6.92
CA LYS A 482 2.35 11.35 6.14
C LYS A 482 3.58 12.20 6.45
N TYR A 483 4.74 11.65 6.16
CA TYR A 483 5.97 12.42 6.05
C TYR A 483 6.75 11.96 4.82
N ASN A 484 7.11 12.88 3.93
CA ASN A 484 7.77 12.60 2.64
C ASN A 484 7.07 11.48 1.83
N GLY A 485 5.72 11.45 1.88
CA GLY A 485 4.90 10.43 1.23
C GLY A 485 4.78 9.10 2.00
N GLU A 486 5.52 8.85 3.06
CA GLU A 486 5.37 7.65 3.89
C GLU A 486 4.32 7.86 4.98
N TRP A 487 3.39 6.91 5.13
CA TRP A 487 2.44 6.92 6.23
C TRP A 487 3.15 6.75 7.57
N VAL A 488 2.87 7.64 8.52
CA VAL A 488 3.45 7.58 9.86
C VAL A 488 2.47 6.90 10.80
N THR A 489 2.88 5.77 11.39
CA THR A 489 2.05 4.99 12.33
C THR A 489 1.51 5.87 13.45
N ALA A 490 0.24 5.64 13.82
CA ALA A 490 -0.42 6.44 14.86
C ALA A 490 0.16 6.17 16.26
N ASP A 491 0.51 4.91 16.55
CA ASP A 491 1.27 4.55 17.76
C ASP A 491 2.62 3.96 17.33
N GLY A 492 3.67 4.75 17.41
CA GLY A 492 5.00 4.41 16.90
C GLY A 492 6.09 5.35 17.43
N PRO A 493 7.28 5.32 16.81
CA PRO A 493 8.44 6.11 17.28
C PRO A 493 8.21 7.63 17.18
N ILE A 494 7.31 8.06 16.29
CA ILE A 494 6.82 9.45 16.21
C ILE A 494 5.35 9.43 16.61
N PRO A 495 5.02 9.56 17.89
CA PRO A 495 3.64 9.39 18.38
C PRO A 495 2.70 10.42 17.76
N PHE A 496 1.47 10.00 17.45
CA PHE A 496 0.41 10.91 17.00
C PHE A 496 -0.16 11.64 18.21
N ILE A 497 0.11 12.93 18.30
CA ILE A 497 -0.31 13.79 19.41
C ILE A 497 -1.14 14.95 18.86
N MET A 498 -2.33 15.17 19.40
CA MET A 498 -3.25 16.24 19.02
C MET A 498 -3.79 16.91 20.31
N SER A 499 -3.65 18.23 20.45
CA SER A 499 -4.04 18.95 21.68
C SER A 499 -3.53 18.25 22.96
N GLY A 500 -2.31 17.71 22.92
CA GLY A 500 -1.72 16.95 24.03
C GLY A 500 -2.23 15.51 24.20
N TRP A 501 -3.24 15.08 23.44
CA TRP A 501 -3.71 13.69 23.42
C TRP A 501 -2.80 12.82 22.57
N ARG A 502 -2.18 11.83 23.19
CA ARG A 502 -1.37 10.81 22.50
C ARG A 502 -2.22 9.60 22.15
N VAL A 503 -2.09 9.13 20.91
CA VAL A 503 -2.70 7.88 20.44
C VAL A 503 -1.93 6.69 21.00
N VAL A 504 -2.68 5.68 21.46
CA VAL A 504 -2.15 4.38 21.91
C VAL A 504 -2.96 3.27 21.25
N ALA A 505 -2.29 2.36 20.53
CA ALA A 505 -2.93 1.25 19.84
C ALA A 505 -3.49 0.20 20.82
N GLY A 506 -4.56 -0.49 20.39
CA GLY A 506 -5.06 -1.70 21.00
C GLY A 506 -4.43 -2.96 20.42
N ALA A 507 -4.96 -4.11 20.75
CA ALA A 507 -4.47 -5.40 20.24
C ALA A 507 -4.85 -5.64 18.77
N LYS A 508 -5.90 -4.98 18.27
CA LYS A 508 -6.41 -5.11 16.90
C LYS A 508 -6.66 -3.73 16.30
N ALA A 509 -6.81 -3.71 14.96
CA ALA A 509 -7.26 -2.53 14.25
C ALA A 509 -8.56 -1.97 14.85
N TYR A 510 -8.69 -0.65 14.87
CA TYR A 510 -9.79 0.13 15.46
C TYR A 510 -9.86 0.10 16.99
N GLU A 511 -9.15 -0.81 17.67
CA GLU A 511 -9.00 -0.78 19.12
C GLU A 511 -7.90 0.21 19.51
N GLY A 512 -8.05 0.84 20.65
CA GLY A 512 -7.05 1.77 21.19
C GLY A 512 -7.65 2.87 22.02
N LYS A 513 -6.86 3.89 22.29
CA LYS A 513 -7.26 5.01 23.15
C LYS A 513 -6.45 6.25 22.88
N LEU A 514 -6.94 7.38 23.34
CA LEU A 514 -6.17 8.61 23.52
C LEU A 514 -5.86 8.79 25.00
N VAL A 515 -4.64 9.26 25.31
CA VAL A 515 -4.21 9.53 26.68
C VAL A 515 -3.61 10.93 26.79
N ARG A 516 -3.96 11.66 27.89
CA ARG A 516 -3.41 12.99 28.19
C ARG A 516 -3.31 13.12 29.73
N GLY A 517 -2.11 13.03 30.28
CA GLY A 517 -1.92 12.92 31.72
C GLY A 517 -2.69 11.72 32.29
N ASP A 518 -3.60 11.96 33.23
CA ASP A 518 -4.45 10.93 33.84
C ASP A 518 -5.77 10.69 33.07
N GLU A 519 -6.05 11.46 32.03
CA GLU A 519 -7.25 11.34 31.21
C GLU A 519 -7.09 10.24 30.15
N THR A 520 -8.18 9.53 29.88
CA THR A 520 -8.22 8.47 28.86
C THR A 520 -9.55 8.50 28.13
N VAL A 521 -9.49 8.45 26.78
CA VAL A 521 -10.63 8.27 25.89
C VAL A 521 -10.43 6.97 25.13
N ILE A 522 -11.36 6.01 25.27
CA ILE A 522 -11.24 4.67 24.70
C ILE A 522 -12.06 4.61 23.41
N ALA A 523 -11.47 4.10 22.34
CA ALA A 523 -12.14 3.91 21.05
C ALA A 523 -13.35 2.98 21.18
N ASP A 524 -14.48 3.40 20.60
CA ASP A 524 -15.73 2.64 20.61
C ASP A 524 -16.52 2.87 19.31
N PRO A 525 -16.76 1.84 18.47
CA PRO A 525 -17.34 2.00 17.14
C PRO A 525 -18.78 2.52 17.14
N VAL A 526 -19.46 2.49 18.28
CA VAL A 526 -20.84 3.01 18.43
C VAL A 526 -20.91 4.31 19.24
N GLY A 527 -19.76 4.88 19.63
CA GLY A 527 -19.71 6.19 20.27
C GLY A 527 -20.25 6.21 21.71
N GLN A 528 -19.78 5.29 22.55
CA GLN A 528 -20.16 5.26 23.97
C GLN A 528 -19.58 6.44 24.75
N LYS A 529 -20.11 6.68 25.95
CA LYS A 529 -19.70 7.80 26.80
C LYS A 529 -18.20 7.88 27.09
N TRP A 530 -17.49 6.73 27.15
CA TRP A 530 -16.04 6.68 27.38
C TRP A 530 -15.21 6.99 26.16
N SER A 531 -15.83 7.07 24.97
CA SER A 531 -15.18 7.50 23.74
C SER A 531 -15.36 8.99 23.45
N ASN A 532 -16.16 9.69 24.29
CA ASN A 532 -16.46 11.10 24.10
C ASN A 532 -15.23 11.97 24.38
N ILE A 533 -14.98 12.92 23.49
CA ILE A 533 -13.90 13.89 23.58
C ILE A 533 -14.41 15.29 23.18
N ILE A 534 -14.00 16.29 23.95
CA ILE A 534 -14.31 17.70 23.70
C ILE A 534 -12.99 18.45 23.75
N ARG A 535 -12.69 19.23 22.70
CA ARG A 535 -11.53 20.12 22.72
C ARG A 535 -11.88 21.41 23.47
N GLY A 536 -10.97 21.87 24.32
CA GLY A 536 -11.10 23.17 24.98
C GLY A 536 -10.86 24.35 24.03
N GLU A 537 -11.22 25.57 24.47
CA GLU A 537 -11.02 26.79 23.65
C GLU A 537 -9.54 27.14 23.47
N ASP A 538 -8.72 26.85 24.48
CA ASP A 538 -7.30 27.21 24.53
C ASP A 538 -6.36 26.06 24.05
N GLU A 539 -6.93 25.00 23.49
CA GLU A 539 -6.18 23.81 23.04
C GLU A 539 -5.89 23.84 21.53
#